data_be519e1118ea174e07e43e20716ef3fb
#
_entry.id   be519e1118ea174e07e43e20716ef3fb
#
_cell.length_a   1.000
_cell.length_b   1.000
_cell.length_c   1.000
_cell.angle_alpha   90.00
_cell.angle_beta   90.00
_cell.angle_gamma   90.00
#
_symmetry.space_group_name_H-M   'P 1'
#
loop_
_entity.id
_entity.type
_entity.pdbx_description
1 polymer ?
#
loop_
_entity_poly.entity_id
_entity_poly.type
_entity_poly.pdbx_seq_one_letter_code
_entity_poly.pdbx_strand_id
1 'polypeptide(L)'
;MSHSHELAKGLADLASQVAGAEVKVEPAGGGPGGSLGTSGDAVREAIARADTGQGVVILADLGSSILTVRHLLQGKTNGHIRLVDAPFVEGAVAAAVMSSAGQSLEDVARAAEDARGASKF
;
A
#
# COMPACT_ATOMS: atom_id res chain seq x y z
N MET A 1 -2.04 -2.56 2.81
CA MET A 1 -2.53 -2.93 4.16
C MET A 1 -3.75 -3.83 4.07
N SER A 2 -3.98 -4.68 5.06
CA SER A 2 -5.06 -5.66 5.08
C SER A 2 -5.59 -5.88 6.49
N HIS A 3 -6.81 -6.40 6.62
CA HIS A 3 -7.34 -6.91 7.89
C HIS A 3 -6.59 -8.15 8.37
N SER A 4 -5.97 -8.88 7.46
CA SER A 4 -5.19 -10.07 7.73
C SER A 4 -3.70 -9.75 7.66
N HIS A 5 -2.97 -10.06 8.72
CA HIS A 5 -1.51 -9.95 8.73
C HIS A 5 -0.87 -10.82 7.64
N GLU A 6 -1.34 -12.04 7.49
CA GLU A 6 -0.81 -12.99 6.50
C GLU A 6 -1.04 -12.50 5.07
N LEU A 7 -2.22 -11.95 4.79
CA LEU A 7 -2.52 -11.39 3.46
C LEU A 7 -1.64 -10.17 3.16
N ALA A 8 -1.48 -9.26 4.10
CA ALA A 8 -0.61 -8.09 3.93
C ALA A 8 0.83 -8.51 3.68
N LYS A 9 1.34 -9.46 4.48
CA LYS A 9 2.70 -9.96 4.35
C LYS A 9 2.91 -10.68 3.02
N GLY A 10 2.01 -11.58 2.63
CA GLY A 10 2.12 -12.33 1.38
C GLY A 10 2.11 -11.41 0.16
N LEU A 11 1.26 -10.40 0.15
CA LEU A 11 1.24 -9.42 -0.94
C LEU A 11 2.50 -8.54 -0.97
N ALA A 12 2.99 -8.13 0.20
CA ALA A 12 4.25 -7.37 0.27
C ALA A 12 5.43 -8.18 -0.24
N ASP A 13 5.50 -9.47 0.10
CA ASP A 13 6.52 -10.38 -0.41
C ASP A 13 6.46 -10.50 -1.94
N LEU A 14 5.26 -10.70 -2.48
CA LEU A 14 5.05 -10.77 -3.94
C LEU A 14 5.47 -9.48 -4.64
N ALA A 15 4.99 -8.33 -4.17
CA ALA A 15 5.31 -7.04 -4.76
C ALA A 15 6.81 -6.72 -4.67
N SER A 16 7.45 -7.06 -3.57
CA SER A 16 8.90 -6.87 -3.38
C SER A 16 9.73 -7.71 -4.34
N GLN A 17 9.32 -8.93 -4.64
CA GLN A 17 10.00 -9.77 -5.63
C GLN A 17 9.93 -9.17 -7.03
N VAL A 18 8.80 -8.58 -7.38
CA VAL A 18 8.60 -7.93 -8.69
C VAL A 18 9.39 -6.62 -8.79
N ALA A 19 9.38 -5.82 -7.73
CA ALA A 19 9.99 -4.49 -7.73
C ALA A 19 11.51 -4.51 -7.55
N GLY A 20 12.03 -5.48 -6.82
CA GLY A 20 13.44 -5.52 -6.44
C GLY A 20 13.74 -4.78 -5.13
N ALA A 21 15.01 -4.87 -4.69
CA ALA A 21 15.42 -4.45 -3.34
C ALA A 21 15.37 -2.94 -3.09
N GLU A 22 15.34 -2.11 -4.12
CA GLU A 22 15.37 -0.65 -3.97
C GLU A 22 13.99 -0.05 -3.63
N VAL A 23 12.91 -0.80 -3.88
CA VAL A 23 11.56 -0.37 -3.56
C VAL A 23 11.17 -0.86 -2.18
N LYS A 24 10.76 0.05 -1.31
CA LYS A 24 10.26 -0.26 0.02
C LYS A 24 8.79 -0.64 -0.05
N VAL A 25 8.48 -1.91 0.17
CA VAL A 25 7.10 -2.41 0.26
C VAL A 25 6.88 -2.94 1.67
N GLU A 26 6.06 -2.25 2.44
CA GLU A 26 5.87 -2.52 3.86
C GLU A 26 4.45 -3.03 4.14
N PRO A 27 4.30 -4.20 4.74
CA PRO A 27 2.99 -4.71 5.12
C PRO A 27 2.46 -4.02 6.38
N ALA A 28 1.17 -3.77 6.41
CA ALA A 28 0.44 -3.42 7.61
C ALA A 28 -0.86 -4.22 7.63
N GLY A 29 -1.05 -5.04 8.65
CA GLY A 29 -2.24 -5.88 8.69
C GLY A 29 -2.44 -6.59 10.01
N GLY A 30 -3.68 -6.96 10.26
CA GLY A 30 -4.10 -7.61 11.48
C GLY A 30 -4.33 -6.66 12.64
N GLY A 31 -5.12 -7.14 13.60
CA GLY A 31 -5.35 -6.49 14.89
C GLY A 31 -4.40 -6.99 15.97
N PRO A 32 -4.62 -6.54 17.23
CA PRO A 32 -3.80 -6.98 18.36
C PRO A 32 -3.77 -8.50 18.52
N GLY A 33 -2.59 -9.04 18.82
CA GLY A 33 -2.42 -10.48 19.07
C GLY A 33 -2.63 -11.39 17.87
N GLY A 34 -2.52 -10.87 16.64
CA GLY A 34 -2.71 -11.64 15.41
C GLY A 34 -4.18 -11.83 15.00
N SER A 35 -5.11 -11.16 15.66
CA SER A 35 -6.51 -11.15 15.26
C SER A 35 -6.74 -10.43 13.92
N LEU A 36 -7.92 -10.64 13.33
CA LEU A 36 -8.34 -9.84 12.18
C LEU A 36 -8.65 -8.40 12.64
N GLY A 37 -8.31 -7.43 11.79
CA GLY A 37 -8.57 -6.03 12.07
C GLY A 37 -7.51 -5.11 11.50
N THR A 38 -7.59 -3.84 11.86
CA THR A 38 -6.69 -2.79 11.39
C THR A 38 -6.17 -1.99 12.58
N SER A 39 -4.85 -1.97 12.74
CA SER A 39 -4.18 -1.17 13.76
C SER A 39 -3.64 0.11 13.12
N GLY A 40 -4.11 1.28 13.62
CA GLY A 40 -3.59 2.57 13.18
C GLY A 40 -2.10 2.75 13.47
N ASP A 41 -1.60 2.20 14.58
CA ASP A 41 -0.18 2.25 14.91
C ASP A 41 0.66 1.42 13.93
N ALA A 42 0.22 0.23 13.58
CA ALA A 42 0.89 -0.60 12.58
C ALA A 42 0.96 0.10 11.22
N VAL A 43 -0.08 0.83 10.84
CA VAL A 43 -0.09 1.63 9.60
C VAL A 43 0.92 2.77 9.67
N ARG A 44 0.95 3.52 10.79
CA ARG A 44 1.93 4.62 10.97
C ARG A 44 3.37 4.11 10.87
N GLU A 45 3.67 3.00 11.53
CA GLU A 45 4.98 2.39 11.51
C GLU A 45 5.38 1.92 10.11
N ALA A 46 4.45 1.30 9.38
CA ALA A 46 4.70 0.87 8.01
C ALA A 46 4.95 2.06 7.07
N ILE A 47 4.18 3.14 7.21
CA ILE A 47 4.41 4.39 6.45
C ILE A 47 5.81 4.92 6.73
N ALA A 48 6.22 5.00 8.00
CA ALA A 48 7.53 5.50 8.37
C ALA A 48 8.67 4.65 7.79
N ARG A 49 8.51 3.33 7.73
CA ARG A 49 9.49 2.43 7.11
C ARG A 49 9.52 2.54 5.59
N ALA A 50 8.37 2.73 4.97
CA ALA A 50 8.27 2.82 3.51
C ALA A 50 8.74 4.16 2.95
N ASP A 51 8.63 5.23 3.71
CA ASP A 51 8.94 6.58 3.25
C ASP A 51 10.44 6.82 3.17
N THR A 52 10.93 6.99 1.95
CA THR A 52 12.32 7.35 1.65
C THR A 52 12.48 8.84 1.27
N GLY A 53 11.45 9.64 1.49
CA GLY A 53 11.42 11.07 1.12
C GLY A 53 10.71 11.35 -0.21
N GLN A 54 10.31 10.33 -0.96
CA GLN A 54 9.66 10.48 -2.27
C GLN A 54 8.16 10.24 -2.24
N GLY A 55 7.63 9.93 -1.07
CA GLY A 55 6.22 9.67 -0.87
C GLY A 55 5.87 8.20 -0.71
N VAL A 56 4.64 7.96 -0.29
CA VAL A 56 4.12 6.62 -0.03
C VAL A 56 2.76 6.44 -0.68
N VAL A 57 2.59 5.36 -1.42
CA VAL A 57 1.28 4.91 -1.91
C VAL A 57 0.78 3.80 -1.00
N ILE A 58 -0.45 3.92 -0.55
CA ILE A 58 -1.10 2.94 0.32
C ILE A 58 -2.23 2.27 -0.46
N LEU A 59 -2.23 0.94 -0.45
CA LEU A 59 -3.33 0.11 -0.94
C LEU A 59 -3.99 -0.60 0.23
N ALA A 60 -5.30 -0.75 0.17
CA ALA A 60 -6.09 -1.40 1.21
C ALA A 60 -7.02 -2.47 0.61
N ASP A 61 -7.32 -3.51 1.40
CA ASP A 61 -8.17 -4.61 0.96
C ASP A 61 -9.66 -4.29 1.06
N LEU A 62 -10.14 -3.88 2.23
CA LEU A 62 -11.57 -3.70 2.52
C LEU A 62 -11.87 -2.31 3.09
N GLY A 63 -13.17 -1.95 3.11
CA GLY A 63 -13.63 -0.62 3.48
C GLY A 63 -13.22 -0.15 4.87
N SER A 64 -13.17 -1.02 5.89
CA SER A 64 -12.76 -0.62 7.24
C SER A 64 -11.27 -0.29 7.33
N SER A 65 -10.44 -0.94 6.55
CA SER A 65 -9.02 -0.56 6.40
C SER A 65 -8.89 0.83 5.79
N ILE A 66 -9.69 1.12 4.77
CA ILE A 66 -9.73 2.43 4.12
C ILE A 66 -10.12 3.52 5.13
N LEU A 67 -11.15 3.29 5.94
CA LEU A 67 -11.59 4.25 6.95
C LEU A 67 -10.49 4.54 7.99
N THR A 68 -9.78 3.52 8.43
CA THR A 68 -8.67 3.67 9.37
C THR A 68 -7.57 4.53 8.77
N VAL A 69 -7.17 4.28 7.53
CA VAL A 69 -6.14 5.09 6.85
C VAL A 69 -6.61 6.52 6.65
N ARG A 70 -7.84 6.71 6.17
CA ARG A 70 -8.39 8.07 5.98
C ARG A 70 -8.40 8.86 7.28
N HIS A 71 -8.80 8.25 8.38
CA HIS A 71 -8.76 8.89 9.71
C HIS A 71 -7.33 9.28 10.11
N LEU A 72 -6.38 8.38 9.87
CA LEU A 72 -4.96 8.61 10.14
C LEU A 72 -4.38 9.77 9.34
N LEU A 73 -4.79 9.90 8.07
CA LEU A 73 -4.25 10.88 7.14
C LEU A 73 -4.94 12.25 7.22
N GLN A 74 -6.04 12.38 7.97
CA GLN A 74 -6.77 13.65 8.07
C GLN A 74 -5.87 14.82 8.47
N GLY A 75 -5.69 15.77 7.54
CA GLY A 75 -4.98 17.02 7.77
C GLY A 75 -3.46 16.90 7.92
N LYS A 76 -2.86 15.74 7.65
CA LYS A 76 -1.45 15.48 7.95
C LYS A 76 -0.55 15.24 6.74
N THR A 77 -1.12 15.19 5.55
CA THR A 77 -0.32 14.85 4.37
C THR A 77 -0.46 15.92 3.29
N ASN A 78 0.57 16.63 3.02
CA ASN A 78 0.66 17.61 1.92
C ASN A 78 0.78 16.91 0.55
N GLY A 79 -0.02 15.85 0.31
CA GLY A 79 0.05 15.06 -0.90
C GLY A 79 1.20 14.04 -0.94
N HIS A 80 1.99 13.94 0.13
CA HIS A 80 3.14 13.05 0.22
C HIS A 80 2.75 11.59 0.48
N ILE A 81 1.56 11.35 1.02
CA ILE A 81 1.00 10.01 1.26
C ILE A 81 -0.34 9.91 0.54
N ARG A 82 -0.48 8.90 -0.31
CA ARG A 82 -1.65 8.69 -1.16
C ARG A 82 -2.29 7.34 -0.84
N LEU A 83 -3.51 7.38 -0.33
CA LEU A 83 -4.38 6.20 -0.30
C LEU A 83 -5.08 6.10 -1.66
N VAL A 84 -4.89 4.99 -2.37
CA VAL A 84 -5.39 4.80 -3.73
C VAL A 84 -6.56 3.82 -3.78
N ASP A 85 -7.52 4.12 -4.63
CA ASP A 85 -8.64 3.24 -4.94
C ASP A 85 -8.25 2.29 -6.08
N ALA A 86 -7.70 1.14 -5.71
CA ALA A 86 -7.12 0.19 -6.65
C ALA A 86 -7.40 -1.27 -6.24
N PRO A 87 -7.40 -2.20 -7.21
CA PRO A 87 -7.43 -3.62 -6.89
C PRO A 87 -6.22 -3.98 -6.02
N PHE A 88 -6.44 -4.75 -4.96
CA PHE A 88 -5.42 -4.92 -3.92
C PHE A 88 -4.16 -5.63 -4.44
N VAL A 89 -4.30 -6.74 -5.15
CA VAL A 89 -3.14 -7.50 -5.67
C VAL A 89 -2.56 -6.85 -6.92
N GLU A 90 -3.37 -6.65 -7.94
CA GLU A 90 -2.93 -6.10 -9.22
C GLU A 90 -2.41 -4.67 -9.07
N GLY A 91 -3.07 -3.86 -8.24
CA GLY A 91 -2.64 -2.49 -7.95
C GLY A 91 -1.31 -2.45 -7.21
N ALA A 92 -1.08 -3.34 -6.25
CA ALA A 92 0.20 -3.41 -5.55
C ALA A 92 1.35 -3.79 -6.48
N VAL A 93 1.13 -4.75 -7.37
CA VAL A 93 2.14 -5.16 -8.35
C VAL A 93 2.43 -4.03 -9.34
N ALA A 94 1.39 -3.37 -9.86
CA ALA A 94 1.55 -2.23 -10.78
C ALA A 94 2.31 -1.06 -10.12
N ALA A 95 1.94 -0.71 -8.88
CA ALA A 95 2.65 0.31 -8.12
C ALA A 95 4.13 -0.05 -7.89
N ALA A 96 4.40 -1.29 -7.54
CA ALA A 96 5.77 -1.77 -7.30
C ALA A 96 6.63 -1.68 -8.57
N VAL A 97 6.10 -2.08 -9.71
CA VAL A 97 6.80 -1.99 -11.01
C VAL A 97 7.09 -0.53 -11.37
N MET A 98 6.11 0.36 -11.25
CA MET A 98 6.30 1.79 -11.56
C MET A 98 7.28 2.46 -10.60
N SER A 99 7.24 2.10 -9.33
CA SER A 99 8.21 2.59 -8.34
C SER A 99 9.62 2.12 -8.67
N SER A 100 9.80 0.87 -9.07
CA SER A 100 11.12 0.34 -9.48
C SER A 100 11.68 1.02 -10.72
N ALA A 101 10.82 1.54 -11.59
CA ALA A 101 11.19 2.33 -12.75
C ALA A 101 11.57 3.79 -12.43
N GLY A 102 11.52 4.18 -11.14
CA GLY A 102 11.86 5.53 -10.71
C GLY A 102 10.79 6.59 -11.01
N GLN A 103 9.55 6.18 -11.24
CA GLN A 103 8.46 7.08 -11.57
C GLN A 103 8.00 7.89 -10.35
N SER A 104 7.31 9.01 -10.62
CA SER A 104 6.80 9.89 -9.58
C SER A 104 5.72 9.24 -8.71
N LEU A 105 5.48 9.77 -7.51
CA LEU A 105 4.38 9.35 -6.64
C LEU A 105 3.03 9.35 -7.38
N GLU A 106 2.79 10.39 -8.19
CA GLU A 106 1.55 10.51 -8.98
C GLU A 106 1.42 9.40 -10.02
N ASP A 107 2.49 9.07 -10.73
CA ASP A 107 2.49 7.99 -11.73
C ASP A 107 2.36 6.62 -11.08
N VAL A 108 2.98 6.40 -9.94
CA VAL A 108 2.84 5.15 -9.16
C VAL A 108 1.39 4.98 -8.69
N ALA A 109 0.79 6.03 -8.15
CA ALA A 109 -0.61 6.01 -7.71
C ALA A 109 -1.56 5.71 -8.88
N ARG A 110 -1.36 6.39 -10.01
CA ARG A 110 -2.16 6.18 -11.23
C ARG A 110 -2.04 4.76 -11.77
N ALA A 111 -0.84 4.20 -11.82
CA ALA A 111 -0.63 2.83 -12.27
C ALA A 111 -1.38 1.82 -11.40
N ALA A 112 -1.40 2.02 -10.08
CA ALA A 112 -2.18 1.19 -9.17
C ALA A 112 -3.69 1.28 -9.47
N GLU A 113 -4.22 2.48 -9.67
CA GLU A 113 -5.63 2.72 -9.97
C GLU A 113 -6.05 2.14 -11.33
N ASP A 114 -5.22 2.30 -12.35
CA ASP A 114 -5.45 1.81 -13.71
C ASP A 114 -5.46 0.27 -13.78
N ALA A 115 -4.85 -0.41 -12.82
CA ALA A 115 -4.83 -1.87 -12.75
C ALA A 115 -6.24 -2.49 -12.68
N ARG A 116 -7.27 -1.72 -12.28
CA ARG A 116 -8.66 -2.20 -12.28
C ARG A 116 -9.18 -2.57 -13.67
N GLY A 117 -8.61 -1.99 -14.71
CA GLY A 117 -8.97 -2.27 -16.11
C GLY A 117 -8.18 -3.41 -16.74
N ALA A 118 -7.22 -4.00 -16.04
CA ALA A 118 -6.38 -5.06 -16.58
C ALA A 118 -7.16 -6.38 -16.71
N SER A 119 -7.28 -6.88 -17.93
CA SER A 119 -7.86 -8.20 -18.18
C SER A 119 -6.84 -9.29 -17.88
N LYS A 120 -7.33 -10.42 -17.34
CA LYS A 120 -6.49 -11.62 -17.12
C LYS A 120 -6.59 -12.61 -18.27
N PHE A 121 -7.56 -12.42 -19.13
CA PHE A 121 -7.84 -13.31 -20.27
C PHE A 121 -8.03 -12.51 -21.56
#